data_0a349e670e7e2dc763dc432b134f77f7
#
_entry.id   0a349e670e7e2dc763dc432b134f77f7
#
_cell.length_a   1.000
_cell.length_b   1.000
_cell.length_c   1.000
_cell.angle_alpha   90.00
_cell.angle_beta   90.00
_cell.angle_gamma   90.00
#
_symmetry.space_group_name_H-M   'P 1'
#
loop_
_entity.id
_entity.type
_entity.pdbx_description
1 polymer ?
#
loop_
_entity_poly.entity_id
_entity_poly.type
_entity_poly.pdbx_seq_one_letter_code
_entity_poly.pdbx_strand_id
1 'polypeptide(L)'
;MRVLRRRERIVRIAAGTLLGLCTIGLLSAQEISPSLYSEMQWRMIGPFRAGKVNAVAGVPGNPGVYYFAADGGGVWKTTDGGTVWKPIFDQEPVASIGALTLAPSNANIIYVGTGVNTIFADSSYGDGIYKSLDGGENWQHLGLGDTRHIGRILVDPHNPDIVLVAAMGHSSGPNEERGVFRSTDGGRSWKKVLYKDSLTAAVDLCFEPGNPRVVYATLWYGIRKPGQKGTSYGPGSGLYKSTDEGMTWTQITGHGLPEGDWGRAGVAVAPGNHGQRVYLIVEAKEKKGGMFRSDDAGTTWKKATEDQRISGSWYMSEIFVDPKNADIVYVPSQNLYRSNDGGHTFRAIKGAPGGDDYHTVWIDPTNSQRIMLGVDQGATISLNGGESWSTWYNQPTGEFYRVATDHRFPYWVYGPQQGQRNRGNREPRKQRTDHGARLVSSRARRKRVYDSRSVGPGCGVQRGARRERGAIVENDGASARHFARCGFLWKQIPV
;
A
#
# COMPACT_ATOMS: atom_id res chain seq x y z
N MET A 1 68.30 -7.05 -42.03
CA MET A 1 68.22 -6.30 -40.72
C MET A 1 66.90 -5.57 -40.42
N ARG A 2 66.15 -5.04 -41.38
CA ARG A 2 64.88 -4.34 -41.10
C ARG A 2 63.70 -5.25 -40.68
N VAL A 3 63.66 -6.48 -41.14
CA VAL A 3 62.56 -7.45 -40.89
C VAL A 3 62.65 -8.04 -39.48
N LEU A 4 63.85 -8.27 -38.94
CA LEU A 4 64.05 -8.80 -37.58
C LEU A 4 63.66 -7.78 -36.50
N ARG A 5 63.95 -6.50 -36.69
CA ARG A 5 63.56 -5.43 -35.73
C ARG A 5 62.06 -5.20 -35.68
N ARG A 6 61.31 -5.51 -36.74
CA ARG A 6 59.82 -5.40 -36.75
C ARG A 6 59.15 -6.53 -35.99
N ARG A 7 59.69 -7.75 -36.00
CA ARG A 7 59.19 -8.90 -35.25
C ARG A 7 59.42 -8.72 -33.75
N GLU A 8 60.55 -8.22 -33.31
CA GLU A 8 60.82 -7.94 -31.88
C GLU A 8 59.92 -6.84 -31.31
N ARG A 9 59.57 -5.81 -32.10
CA ARG A 9 58.62 -4.76 -31.65
C ARG A 9 57.19 -5.32 -31.52
N ILE A 10 56.76 -6.17 -32.40
CA ILE A 10 55.41 -6.79 -32.34
C ILE A 10 55.30 -7.75 -31.13
N VAL A 11 56.34 -8.53 -30.86
CA VAL A 11 56.38 -9.44 -29.69
C VAL A 11 56.41 -8.64 -28.39
N ARG A 12 57.13 -7.52 -28.28
CA ARG A 12 57.15 -6.67 -27.10
C ARG A 12 55.84 -5.93 -26.88
N ILE A 13 55.14 -5.52 -27.94
CA ILE A 13 53.81 -4.91 -27.84
C ILE A 13 52.77 -5.97 -27.44
N ALA A 14 52.82 -7.18 -28.00
CA ALA A 14 51.92 -8.27 -27.63
C ALA A 14 52.14 -8.77 -26.21
N ALA A 15 53.39 -8.86 -25.73
CA ALA A 15 53.71 -9.20 -24.33
C ALA A 15 53.26 -8.11 -23.36
N GLY A 16 53.42 -6.82 -23.70
CA GLY A 16 52.95 -5.70 -22.88
C GLY A 16 51.43 -5.63 -22.77
N THR A 17 50.72 -5.94 -23.84
CA THR A 17 49.24 -5.99 -23.86
C THR A 17 48.70 -7.20 -23.11
N LEU A 18 49.37 -8.35 -23.16
CA LEU A 18 48.98 -9.55 -22.39
C LEU A 18 49.24 -9.34 -20.87
N LEU A 19 50.36 -8.69 -20.49
CA LEU A 19 50.60 -8.34 -19.08
C LEU A 19 49.59 -7.31 -18.57
N GLY A 20 49.20 -6.33 -19.39
CA GLY A 20 48.18 -5.34 -19.05
C GLY A 20 46.79 -5.95 -18.89
N LEU A 21 46.43 -6.96 -19.69
CA LEU A 21 45.17 -7.68 -19.57
C LEU A 21 45.14 -8.64 -18.38
N CYS A 22 46.23 -9.24 -17.98
CA CYS A 22 46.33 -10.06 -16.76
C CYS A 22 46.24 -9.24 -15.46
N THR A 23 46.63 -7.95 -15.47
CA THR A 23 46.52 -7.10 -14.26
C THR A 23 45.09 -6.52 -14.07
N ILE A 24 44.27 -6.45 -15.12
CA ILE A 24 42.88 -5.99 -15.02
C ILE A 24 41.98 -7.10 -14.44
N GLY A 25 42.36 -8.37 -14.54
CA GLY A 25 41.58 -9.51 -13.99
C GLY A 25 41.69 -9.74 -12.49
N LEU A 26 42.47 -8.95 -11.74
CA LEU A 26 42.71 -9.14 -10.30
C LEU A 26 42.16 -8.02 -9.40
N LEU A 27 41.34 -7.14 -9.93
CA LEU A 27 40.50 -6.25 -9.13
C LEU A 27 39.16 -6.93 -8.83
N SER A 28 39.17 -8.14 -8.25
CA SER A 28 38.04 -8.62 -7.53
C SER A 28 37.82 -7.66 -6.36
N ALA A 29 36.65 -7.05 -6.31
CA ALA A 29 36.26 -6.27 -5.16
C ALA A 29 36.50 -7.15 -3.92
N GLN A 30 37.32 -6.67 -3.00
CA GLN A 30 37.62 -7.39 -1.77
C GLN A 30 36.31 -7.54 -1.03
N GLU A 31 35.78 -8.77 -0.92
CA GLU A 31 34.61 -9.04 -0.10
C GLU A 31 34.93 -8.67 1.35
N ILE A 32 34.16 -7.70 1.86
CA ILE A 32 34.27 -7.31 3.26
C ILE A 32 33.72 -8.47 4.09
N SER A 33 34.54 -9.07 4.94
CA SER A 33 34.10 -10.17 5.79
C SER A 33 32.89 -9.78 6.63
N PRO A 34 31.81 -10.57 6.64
CA PRO A 34 30.65 -10.35 7.51
C PRO A 34 31.01 -10.18 9.00
N SER A 35 32.12 -10.74 9.45
CA SER A 35 32.58 -10.60 10.84
C SER A 35 32.97 -9.15 11.20
N LEU A 36 33.29 -8.29 10.22
CA LEU A 36 33.63 -6.87 10.50
C LEU A 36 32.43 -6.01 10.87
N TYR A 37 31.22 -6.47 10.58
CA TYR A 37 29.97 -5.76 10.93
C TYR A 37 29.00 -6.64 11.75
N SER A 38 29.48 -7.76 12.32
CA SER A 38 28.66 -8.67 13.17
C SER A 38 28.12 -7.99 14.42
N GLU A 39 28.83 -6.97 14.94
CA GLU A 39 28.39 -6.18 16.10
C GLU A 39 27.38 -5.07 15.75
N MET A 40 27.12 -4.84 14.46
CA MET A 40 26.13 -3.85 14.04
C MET A 40 24.75 -4.39 14.28
N GLN A 41 23.93 -3.63 15.00
CA GLN A 41 22.54 -3.95 15.28
C GLN A 41 21.60 -2.85 14.78
N TRP A 42 20.47 -3.27 14.20
CA TRP A 42 19.41 -2.36 13.85
C TRP A 42 18.78 -1.80 15.12
N ARG A 43 18.59 -0.49 15.16
CA ARG A 43 17.92 0.20 16.26
C ARG A 43 16.78 1.05 15.73
N MET A 44 15.58 0.86 16.26
CA MET A 44 14.44 1.71 15.99
C MET A 44 14.66 3.08 16.61
N ILE A 45 14.76 4.12 15.78
CA ILE A 45 14.92 5.50 16.24
C ILE A 45 13.66 6.35 16.04
N GLY A 46 12.56 5.75 15.52
CA GLY A 46 11.30 6.41 15.18
C GLY A 46 11.41 7.15 13.83
N PRO A 47 10.49 8.12 13.48
CA PRO A 47 9.40 8.60 14.34
C PRO A 47 8.36 7.54 14.59
N PHE A 48 7.74 7.58 15.76
CA PHE A 48 6.55 6.77 16.03
C PHE A 48 5.35 7.43 15.34
N ARG A 49 5.41 7.45 14.03
CA ARG A 49 4.37 7.96 13.15
C ARG A 49 4.28 7.04 11.95
N ALA A 50 3.08 6.54 11.71
CA ALA A 50 2.85 5.59 10.66
C ALA A 50 2.95 6.22 9.26
N GLY A 51 3.20 5.35 8.29
CA GLY A 51 3.06 5.58 6.88
C GLY A 51 1.79 4.91 6.35
N LYS A 52 1.70 4.81 5.03
CA LYS A 52 0.57 4.27 4.31
C LYS A 52 0.30 2.81 4.68
N VAL A 53 -0.98 2.52 4.97
CA VAL A 53 -1.49 1.19 5.26
C VAL A 53 -2.46 0.76 4.18
N ASN A 54 -2.16 -0.34 3.50
CA ASN A 54 -2.93 -0.85 2.36
C ASN A 54 -3.94 -1.93 2.75
N ALA A 55 -3.69 -2.68 3.81
CA ALA A 55 -4.60 -3.70 4.27
C ALA A 55 -4.69 -3.75 5.80
N VAL A 56 -5.87 -4.07 6.30
CA VAL A 56 -6.14 -4.21 7.73
C VAL A 56 -7.02 -5.42 7.99
N ALA A 57 -6.85 -6.06 9.13
CA ALA A 57 -7.71 -7.15 9.58
C ALA A 57 -7.82 -7.17 11.10
N GLY A 58 -8.97 -7.54 11.61
CA GLY A 58 -9.20 -7.82 13.02
C GLY A 58 -9.62 -9.27 13.22
N VAL A 59 -9.51 -9.77 14.44
CA VAL A 59 -10.06 -11.07 14.81
C VAL A 59 -11.51 -10.90 15.24
N PRO A 60 -12.49 -11.52 14.55
CA PRO A 60 -13.89 -11.42 14.92
C PRO A 60 -14.13 -11.81 16.39
N GLY A 61 -14.90 -10.99 17.11
CA GLY A 61 -15.19 -11.22 18.51
C GLY A 61 -14.04 -10.93 19.49
N ASN A 62 -12.82 -10.66 19.03
CA ASN A 62 -11.67 -10.35 19.89
C ASN A 62 -11.25 -8.87 19.72
N PRO A 63 -11.60 -7.97 20.66
CA PRO A 63 -11.28 -6.55 20.56
C PRO A 63 -9.81 -6.21 20.82
N GLY A 64 -9.00 -7.17 21.22
CA GLY A 64 -7.57 -6.96 21.48
C GLY A 64 -6.69 -7.19 20.25
N VAL A 65 -7.12 -8.04 19.30
CA VAL A 65 -6.21 -8.51 18.22
C VAL A 65 -6.56 -7.90 16.87
N TYR A 66 -5.58 -7.19 16.31
CA TYR A 66 -5.65 -6.61 14.98
C TYR A 66 -4.32 -6.70 14.26
N TYR A 67 -4.39 -6.59 12.94
CA TYR A 67 -3.25 -6.61 12.04
C TYR A 67 -3.35 -5.45 11.05
N PHE A 68 -2.23 -4.85 10.70
CA PHE A 68 -2.15 -3.97 9.55
C PHE A 68 -0.94 -4.29 8.68
N ALA A 69 -1.05 -3.96 7.42
CA ALA A 69 0.00 -4.12 6.43
C ALA A 69 0.37 -2.77 5.82
N ALA A 70 1.64 -2.38 6.00
CA ALA A 70 2.15 -1.10 5.56
C ALA A 70 2.80 -1.20 4.16
N ASP A 71 2.72 -0.10 3.43
CA ASP A 71 3.40 0.06 2.14
C ASP A 71 4.91 0.16 2.34
N GLY A 72 5.63 -0.95 2.14
CA GLY A 72 7.06 -1.04 2.42
C GLY A 72 7.44 -1.19 3.89
N GLY A 73 6.48 -1.42 4.78
CA GLY A 73 6.71 -1.56 6.22
C GLY A 73 6.33 -2.93 6.81
N GLY A 74 6.05 -3.93 5.97
CA GLY A 74 5.70 -5.28 6.41
C GLY A 74 4.33 -5.39 7.09
N VAL A 75 4.16 -6.44 7.89
CA VAL A 75 2.93 -6.73 8.63
C VAL A 75 3.15 -6.52 10.13
N TRP A 76 2.18 -5.90 10.78
CA TRP A 76 2.20 -5.56 12.20
C TRP A 76 0.98 -6.14 12.91
N LYS A 77 1.19 -6.60 14.14
CA LYS A 77 0.17 -7.20 15.00
C LYS A 77 0.08 -6.45 16.33
N THR A 78 -1.13 -6.25 16.81
CA THR A 78 -1.42 -5.87 18.20
C THR A 78 -2.23 -6.94 18.90
N THR A 79 -2.09 -7.05 20.23
CA THR A 79 -2.90 -7.94 21.09
C THR A 79 -3.55 -7.16 22.24
N ASP A 80 -3.44 -5.83 22.22
CA ASP A 80 -3.92 -4.93 23.27
C ASP A 80 -4.78 -3.77 22.71
N GLY A 81 -5.48 -4.04 21.59
CA GLY A 81 -6.40 -3.07 21.00
C GLY A 81 -5.73 -1.90 20.29
N GLY A 82 -4.48 -2.07 19.84
CA GLY A 82 -3.74 -1.04 19.10
C GLY A 82 -2.88 -0.12 19.96
N THR A 83 -2.65 -0.46 21.22
CA THR A 83 -1.75 0.30 22.11
C THR A 83 -0.28 0.03 21.75
N VAL A 84 0.08 -1.24 21.59
CA VAL A 84 1.42 -1.66 21.16
C VAL A 84 1.31 -2.47 19.86
N TRP A 85 2.17 -2.14 18.91
CA TRP A 85 2.27 -2.85 17.64
C TRP A 85 3.64 -3.52 17.53
N LYS A 86 3.64 -4.80 17.14
CA LYS A 86 4.84 -5.61 16.93
C LYS A 86 4.95 -5.97 15.45
N PRO A 87 6.13 -5.81 14.83
CA PRO A 87 6.37 -6.34 13.50
C PRO A 87 6.38 -7.87 13.55
N ILE A 88 5.77 -8.51 12.57
CA ILE A 88 5.66 -9.96 12.48
C ILE A 88 6.09 -10.50 11.11
N PHE A 89 6.67 -9.64 10.25
CA PHE A 89 7.06 -9.99 8.88
C PHE A 89 8.50 -9.56 8.54
N ASP A 90 9.29 -9.15 9.53
CA ASP A 90 10.64 -8.56 9.34
C ASP A 90 11.69 -9.59 8.88
N GLN A 91 11.41 -10.88 9.01
CA GLN A 91 12.32 -11.95 8.57
C GLN A 91 12.14 -12.30 7.09
N GLU A 92 11.08 -11.81 6.46
CA GLU A 92 10.79 -12.07 5.06
C GLU A 92 11.54 -11.09 4.14
N PRO A 93 11.93 -11.53 2.93
CA PRO A 93 12.78 -10.73 2.04
C PRO A 93 12.05 -9.53 1.41
N VAL A 94 10.76 -9.40 1.61
CA VAL A 94 9.90 -8.36 1.03
C VAL A 94 9.08 -7.66 2.11
N ALA A 95 9.04 -6.33 2.06
CA ALA A 95 8.29 -5.52 3.03
C ALA A 95 7.07 -4.81 2.41
N SER A 96 6.90 -4.87 1.10
CA SER A 96 5.79 -4.22 0.39
C SER A 96 4.57 -5.12 0.40
N ILE A 97 3.47 -4.69 1.02
CA ILE A 97 2.26 -5.50 1.20
C ILE A 97 1.06 -4.83 0.52
N GLY A 98 0.30 -5.61 -0.25
CA GLY A 98 -0.91 -5.15 -0.93
C GLY A 98 -2.20 -5.73 -0.35
N ALA A 99 -2.15 -6.94 0.21
CA ALA A 99 -3.32 -7.62 0.76
C ALA A 99 -2.99 -8.40 2.03
N LEU A 100 -3.95 -8.48 2.95
CA LEU A 100 -3.86 -9.21 4.20
C LEU A 100 -5.24 -9.79 4.53
N THR A 101 -5.31 -11.09 4.80
CA THR A 101 -6.58 -11.77 5.12
C THR A 101 -6.35 -12.86 6.17
N LEU A 102 -7.21 -12.89 7.18
CA LEU A 102 -7.33 -14.00 8.12
C LEU A 102 -8.35 -15.01 7.58
N ALA A 103 -8.08 -16.30 7.73
CA ALA A 103 -9.09 -17.31 7.42
C ALA A 103 -10.26 -17.20 8.42
N PRO A 104 -11.52 -17.06 7.94
CA PRO A 104 -12.65 -16.88 8.84
C PRO A 104 -12.87 -18.05 9.81
N SER A 105 -12.51 -19.28 9.40
CA SER A 105 -12.63 -20.49 10.20
C SER A 105 -11.53 -20.63 11.27
N ASN A 106 -10.37 -19.95 11.09
CA ASN A 106 -9.25 -20.01 12.03
C ASN A 106 -8.37 -18.76 11.90
N ALA A 107 -8.49 -17.84 12.84
CA ALA A 107 -7.73 -16.58 12.85
C ALA A 107 -6.20 -16.73 12.96
N ASN A 108 -5.68 -17.90 13.30
CA ASN A 108 -4.24 -18.19 13.26
C ASN A 108 -3.73 -18.41 11.83
N ILE A 109 -4.62 -18.70 10.88
CA ILE A 109 -4.26 -18.84 9.47
C ILE A 109 -4.36 -17.46 8.82
N ILE A 110 -3.21 -16.94 8.40
CA ILE A 110 -3.09 -15.62 7.79
C ILE A 110 -2.49 -15.77 6.40
N TYR A 111 -3.07 -15.10 5.42
CA TYR A 111 -2.51 -14.96 4.09
C TYR A 111 -2.11 -13.51 3.84
N VAL A 112 -0.92 -13.32 3.29
CA VAL A 112 -0.36 -12.02 2.91
C VAL A 112 -0.03 -12.04 1.43
N GLY A 113 -0.52 -11.04 0.70
CA GLY A 113 -0.18 -10.76 -0.69
C GLY A 113 0.76 -9.58 -0.77
N THR A 114 1.91 -9.80 -1.35
CA THR A 114 2.98 -8.81 -1.42
C THR A 114 2.86 -7.88 -2.63
N GLY A 115 3.56 -6.75 -2.59
CA GLY A 115 3.48 -5.68 -3.59
C GLY A 115 2.26 -4.79 -3.44
N VAL A 116 2.46 -3.49 -3.53
CA VAL A 116 1.43 -2.46 -3.28
C VAL A 116 0.24 -2.61 -4.22
N ASN A 117 -0.98 -2.58 -3.70
CA ASN A 117 -2.21 -2.65 -4.49
C ASN A 117 -2.65 -1.30 -5.09
N THR A 118 -2.14 -0.19 -4.59
CA THR A 118 -2.32 1.16 -5.14
C THR A 118 -1.12 1.54 -5.98
N ILE A 119 -1.13 1.13 -7.25
CA ILE A 119 0.04 1.18 -8.12
C ILE A 119 0.39 2.60 -8.56
N PHE A 120 1.55 3.08 -8.13
CA PHE A 120 2.26 4.23 -8.70
C PHE A 120 3.43 3.76 -9.58
N ALA A 121 4.08 4.69 -10.27
CA ALA A 121 5.24 4.38 -11.09
C ALA A 121 6.48 3.95 -10.26
N ASP A 122 6.49 4.29 -8.98
CA ASP A 122 7.55 4.02 -7.99
C ASP A 122 7.11 3.01 -6.91
N SER A 123 5.98 2.31 -7.11
CA SER A 123 5.49 1.28 -6.18
C SER A 123 6.45 0.11 -6.10
N SER A 124 6.76 -0.29 -4.87
CA SER A 124 7.61 -1.44 -4.61
C SER A 124 6.92 -2.75 -5.00
N TYR A 125 7.68 -3.64 -5.61
CA TYR A 125 7.22 -4.96 -6.00
C TYR A 125 7.21 -5.91 -4.81
N GLY A 126 6.29 -6.87 -4.88
CA GLY A 126 6.28 -8.07 -4.06
C GLY A 126 6.87 -9.26 -4.80
N ASP A 127 6.77 -10.41 -4.16
CA ASP A 127 7.20 -11.71 -4.66
C ASP A 127 6.14 -12.82 -4.48
N GLY A 128 4.86 -12.43 -4.40
CA GLY A 128 3.73 -13.36 -4.35
C GLY A 128 3.04 -13.46 -3.01
N ILE A 129 2.72 -14.70 -2.59
CA ILE A 129 1.86 -15.00 -1.45
C ILE A 129 2.66 -15.65 -0.32
N TYR A 130 2.37 -15.21 0.91
CA TYR A 130 2.83 -15.82 2.14
C TYR A 130 1.67 -16.32 2.99
N LYS A 131 1.90 -17.38 3.77
CA LYS A 131 0.95 -17.96 4.72
C LYS A 131 1.58 -18.17 6.07
N SER A 132 0.87 -17.82 7.13
CA SER A 132 1.16 -18.25 8.50
C SER A 132 0.06 -19.18 8.99
N LEU A 133 0.43 -20.13 9.86
CA LEU A 133 -0.49 -21.06 10.54
C LEU A 133 -0.59 -20.78 12.05
N ASP A 134 0.18 -19.84 12.57
CA ASP A 134 0.40 -19.58 13.99
C ASP A 134 0.19 -18.11 14.39
N GLY A 135 -0.64 -17.41 13.61
CA GLY A 135 -0.99 -16.01 13.90
C GLY A 135 0.13 -15.02 13.61
N GLY A 136 1.05 -15.38 12.69
CA GLY A 136 2.12 -14.51 12.20
C GLY A 136 3.48 -14.73 12.86
N GLU A 137 3.67 -15.79 13.63
CA GLU A 137 4.97 -16.10 14.24
C GLU A 137 5.95 -16.69 13.21
N ASN A 138 5.45 -17.54 12.29
CA ASN A 138 6.22 -18.10 11.19
C ASN A 138 5.47 -17.96 9.87
N TRP A 139 6.23 -17.79 8.77
CA TRP A 139 5.70 -17.59 7.43
C TRP A 139 6.25 -18.61 6.44
N GLN A 140 5.41 -18.99 5.48
CA GLN A 140 5.75 -19.83 4.36
C GLN A 140 5.44 -19.11 3.06
N HIS A 141 6.42 -18.97 2.17
CA HIS A 141 6.21 -18.47 0.81
C HIS A 141 5.48 -19.52 -0.04
N LEU A 142 4.42 -19.12 -0.72
CA LEU A 142 3.51 -20.00 -1.49
C LEU A 142 3.56 -19.75 -3.00
N GLY A 143 4.59 -19.11 -3.51
CA GLY A 143 4.75 -18.82 -4.93
C GLY A 143 4.00 -17.58 -5.42
N LEU A 144 3.66 -17.55 -6.70
CA LEU A 144 3.13 -16.40 -7.44
C LEU A 144 4.07 -15.17 -7.44
N GLY A 145 5.39 -15.37 -7.37
CA GLY A 145 6.38 -14.28 -7.30
C GLY A 145 6.30 -13.29 -8.46
N ASP A 146 6.02 -13.76 -9.67
CA ASP A 146 5.92 -12.89 -10.85
C ASP A 146 4.61 -12.10 -10.94
N THR A 147 3.66 -12.30 -10.02
CA THR A 147 2.47 -11.47 -9.94
C THR A 147 2.76 -10.05 -9.49
N ARG A 148 3.88 -9.82 -8.82
CA ARG A 148 4.45 -8.53 -8.39
C ARG A 148 3.56 -7.66 -7.50
N HIS A 149 2.25 -7.65 -7.71
CA HIS A 149 1.28 -6.88 -6.95
C HIS A 149 0.01 -7.70 -6.72
N ILE A 150 -0.39 -7.83 -5.47
CA ILE A 150 -1.62 -8.53 -5.07
C ILE A 150 -2.65 -7.52 -4.61
N GLY A 151 -3.82 -7.49 -5.29
CA GLY A 151 -4.91 -6.58 -4.98
C GLY A 151 -5.78 -7.05 -3.83
N ARG A 152 -6.13 -8.34 -3.83
CA ARG A 152 -7.06 -8.93 -2.84
C ARG A 152 -6.77 -10.42 -2.66
N ILE A 153 -7.01 -10.91 -1.45
CA ILE A 153 -7.03 -12.35 -1.14
C ILE A 153 -8.38 -12.65 -0.48
N LEU A 154 -9.06 -13.68 -0.98
CA LEU A 154 -10.23 -14.27 -0.32
C LEU A 154 -9.88 -15.68 0.14
N VAL A 155 -10.28 -16.01 1.36
CA VAL A 155 -10.20 -17.36 1.92
C VAL A 155 -11.63 -17.84 2.18
N ASP A 156 -11.94 -19.03 1.71
CA ASP A 156 -13.27 -19.62 1.92
C ASP A 156 -13.58 -19.70 3.42
N PRO A 157 -14.77 -19.25 3.87
CA PRO A 157 -15.10 -19.19 5.28
C PRO A 157 -15.20 -20.58 5.96
N HIS A 158 -15.42 -21.65 5.20
CA HIS A 158 -15.58 -23.01 5.71
C HIS A 158 -14.36 -23.87 5.49
N ASN A 159 -13.57 -23.58 4.44
CA ASN A 159 -12.36 -24.33 4.10
C ASN A 159 -11.16 -23.40 3.82
N PRO A 160 -10.24 -23.23 4.77
CA PRO A 160 -9.10 -22.32 4.62
C PRO A 160 -8.09 -22.75 3.54
N ASP A 161 -8.25 -23.92 2.95
CA ASP A 161 -7.44 -24.38 1.83
C ASP A 161 -7.94 -23.91 0.46
N ILE A 162 -9.19 -23.39 0.39
CA ILE A 162 -9.72 -22.73 -0.82
C ILE A 162 -9.40 -21.25 -0.74
N VAL A 163 -8.54 -20.78 -1.64
CA VAL A 163 -8.05 -19.41 -1.68
C VAL A 163 -8.14 -18.84 -3.08
N LEU A 164 -8.63 -17.60 -3.18
CA LEU A 164 -8.66 -16.82 -4.40
C LEU A 164 -7.77 -15.58 -4.24
N VAL A 165 -6.99 -15.28 -5.27
CA VAL A 165 -6.04 -14.16 -5.29
C VAL A 165 -6.29 -13.30 -6.52
N ALA A 166 -6.53 -12.00 -6.33
CA ALA A 166 -6.52 -11.01 -7.38
C ALA A 166 -5.09 -10.53 -7.63
N ALA A 167 -4.49 -10.93 -8.74
CA ALA A 167 -3.13 -10.60 -9.10
C ALA A 167 -3.11 -9.47 -10.13
N MET A 168 -2.34 -8.43 -9.84
CA MET A 168 -2.26 -7.23 -10.68
C MET A 168 -1.11 -7.29 -11.69
N GLY A 169 -0.13 -8.17 -11.49
CA GLY A 169 1.01 -8.30 -12.38
C GLY A 169 1.97 -7.12 -12.32
N HIS A 170 2.82 -6.97 -13.33
CA HIS A 170 3.76 -5.86 -13.42
C HIS A 170 3.04 -4.53 -13.67
N SER A 171 3.43 -3.49 -12.98
CA SER A 171 2.79 -2.17 -13.10
C SER A 171 3.10 -1.44 -14.42
N SER A 172 4.26 -1.70 -15.03
CA SER A 172 4.81 -0.88 -16.14
C SER A 172 4.77 -1.53 -17.52
N GLY A 173 4.28 -2.78 -17.66
CA GLY A 173 4.27 -3.47 -18.93
C GLY A 173 3.32 -4.66 -19.00
N PRO A 174 3.19 -5.30 -20.18
CA PRO A 174 2.45 -6.54 -20.33
C PRO A 174 3.00 -7.64 -19.42
N ASN A 175 2.12 -8.46 -18.86
CA ASN A 175 2.50 -9.56 -17.98
C ASN A 175 1.42 -10.66 -18.00
N GLU A 176 1.84 -11.89 -18.19
CA GLU A 176 0.94 -13.05 -18.19
C GLU A 176 0.44 -13.44 -16.78
N GLU A 177 1.13 -12.99 -15.73
CA GLU A 177 0.81 -13.28 -14.33
C GLU A 177 -0.23 -12.31 -13.73
N ARG A 178 -1.21 -11.92 -14.52
CA ARG A 178 -2.38 -11.12 -14.16
C ARG A 178 -3.63 -11.99 -14.10
N GLY A 179 -4.64 -11.53 -13.36
CA GLY A 179 -5.93 -12.18 -13.28
C GLY A 179 -6.21 -12.79 -11.92
N VAL A 180 -7.18 -13.73 -11.86
CA VAL A 180 -7.52 -14.43 -10.63
C VAL A 180 -6.87 -15.79 -10.60
N PHE A 181 -6.17 -16.07 -9.51
CA PHE A 181 -5.59 -17.38 -9.22
C PHE A 181 -6.38 -18.04 -8.09
N ARG A 182 -6.55 -19.36 -8.19
CA ARG A 182 -7.26 -20.19 -7.22
C ARG A 182 -6.40 -21.34 -6.75
N SER A 183 -6.40 -21.58 -5.45
CA SER A 183 -5.86 -22.77 -4.81
C SER A 183 -6.97 -23.57 -4.13
N THR A 184 -6.77 -24.88 -4.00
CA THR A 184 -7.62 -25.80 -3.23
C THR A 184 -6.83 -26.62 -2.23
N ASP A 185 -5.57 -26.29 -2.04
CA ASP A 185 -4.61 -27.00 -1.19
C ASP A 185 -3.84 -26.05 -0.25
N GLY A 186 -4.46 -24.94 0.07
CA GLY A 186 -3.93 -23.94 1.00
C GLY A 186 -2.79 -23.11 0.43
N GLY A 187 -2.71 -23.00 -0.90
CA GLY A 187 -1.70 -22.20 -1.60
C GLY A 187 -0.47 -23.00 -2.05
N ARG A 188 -0.44 -24.33 -1.89
CA ARG A 188 0.69 -25.15 -2.38
C ARG A 188 0.74 -25.21 -3.89
N SER A 189 -0.43 -25.15 -4.54
CA SER A 189 -0.54 -25.02 -5.99
C SER A 189 -1.60 -23.98 -6.38
N TRP A 190 -1.42 -23.36 -7.54
CA TRP A 190 -2.26 -22.30 -8.05
C TRP A 190 -2.71 -22.57 -9.49
N LYS A 191 -4.00 -22.35 -9.76
CA LYS A 191 -4.57 -22.36 -11.08
C LYS A 191 -5.07 -20.97 -11.43
N LYS A 192 -4.67 -20.43 -12.58
CA LYS A 192 -5.23 -19.19 -13.14
C LYS A 192 -6.65 -19.48 -13.66
N VAL A 193 -7.66 -18.89 -13.04
CA VAL A 193 -9.09 -19.19 -13.28
C VAL A 193 -9.82 -18.06 -14.02
N LEU A 194 -9.29 -16.82 -13.96
CA LEU A 194 -9.78 -15.70 -14.74
C LEU A 194 -8.60 -14.91 -15.29
N TYR A 195 -8.50 -14.83 -16.61
CA TYR A 195 -7.49 -14.06 -17.33
C TYR A 195 -8.13 -13.42 -18.55
N LYS A 196 -7.89 -12.14 -18.76
CA LYS A 196 -8.40 -11.41 -19.92
C LYS A 196 -7.33 -11.20 -20.99
N ASP A 197 -6.26 -10.53 -20.61
CA ASP A 197 -5.10 -10.25 -21.46
C ASP A 197 -3.90 -9.80 -20.59
N SER A 198 -2.74 -9.63 -21.22
CA SER A 198 -1.50 -9.24 -20.52
C SER A 198 -1.49 -7.81 -19.97
N LEU A 199 -2.50 -7.01 -20.22
CA LEU A 199 -2.62 -5.61 -19.77
C LEU A 199 -3.69 -5.43 -18.68
N THR A 200 -4.53 -6.47 -18.47
CA THR A 200 -5.70 -6.40 -17.59
C THR A 200 -5.48 -7.18 -16.30
N ALA A 201 -5.43 -6.46 -15.19
CA ALA A 201 -5.20 -6.96 -13.84
C ALA A 201 -6.51 -7.34 -13.14
N ALA A 202 -6.51 -8.34 -12.26
CA ALA A 202 -7.56 -8.47 -11.25
C ALA A 202 -7.19 -7.59 -10.04
N VAL A 203 -8.14 -6.78 -9.55
CA VAL A 203 -7.88 -5.78 -8.52
C VAL A 203 -8.71 -5.97 -7.25
N ASP A 204 -9.90 -6.52 -7.37
CA ASP A 204 -10.78 -6.75 -6.22
C ASP A 204 -11.57 -8.05 -6.37
N LEU A 205 -11.90 -8.66 -5.24
CA LEU A 205 -12.67 -9.89 -5.11
C LEU A 205 -13.63 -9.79 -3.91
N CYS A 206 -14.83 -10.32 -4.05
CA CYS A 206 -15.82 -10.37 -2.96
C CYS A 206 -16.65 -11.65 -3.04
N PHE A 207 -16.76 -12.37 -1.91
CA PHE A 207 -17.76 -13.45 -1.78
C PHE A 207 -19.15 -12.88 -1.54
N GLU A 208 -20.16 -13.61 -1.96
CA GLU A 208 -21.49 -13.47 -1.40
C GLU A 208 -21.49 -13.93 0.06
N PRO A 209 -21.89 -13.06 1.03
CA PRO A 209 -21.94 -13.45 2.42
C PRO A 209 -22.84 -14.66 2.67
N GLY A 210 -22.27 -15.70 3.29
CA GLY A 210 -22.97 -16.96 3.56
C GLY A 210 -23.03 -17.94 2.39
N ASN A 211 -22.54 -17.57 1.21
CA ASN A 211 -22.52 -18.45 0.03
C ASN A 211 -21.21 -18.27 -0.77
N PRO A 212 -20.11 -18.88 -0.38
CA PRO A 212 -18.80 -18.72 -1.04
C PRO A 212 -18.75 -19.32 -2.46
N ARG A 213 -19.80 -20.03 -2.90
CA ARG A 213 -19.91 -20.46 -4.30
C ARG A 213 -20.03 -19.28 -5.26
N VAL A 214 -20.62 -18.17 -4.78
CA VAL A 214 -20.79 -16.95 -5.58
C VAL A 214 -19.67 -15.98 -5.24
N VAL A 215 -18.91 -15.60 -6.28
CA VAL A 215 -17.78 -14.69 -6.18
C VAL A 215 -17.90 -13.61 -7.24
N TYR A 216 -17.63 -12.39 -6.88
CA TYR A 216 -17.45 -11.28 -7.82
C TYR A 216 -15.99 -10.88 -7.91
N ALA A 217 -15.55 -10.49 -9.10
CA ALA A 217 -14.22 -9.97 -9.36
C ALA A 217 -14.30 -8.71 -10.21
N THR A 218 -13.43 -7.74 -9.92
CA THR A 218 -13.23 -6.60 -10.81
C THR A 218 -11.86 -6.68 -11.48
N LEU A 219 -11.86 -6.47 -12.79
CA LEU A 219 -10.65 -6.37 -13.59
C LEU A 219 -10.43 -4.93 -14.03
N TRP A 220 -9.15 -4.55 -14.17
CA TRP A 220 -8.73 -3.22 -14.56
C TRP A 220 -7.61 -3.27 -15.60
N TYR A 221 -7.80 -2.58 -16.70
CA TYR A 221 -6.74 -2.31 -17.68
C TYR A 221 -5.74 -1.34 -17.05
N GLY A 222 -4.75 -1.89 -16.32
CA GLY A 222 -3.87 -1.17 -15.41
C GLY A 222 -2.42 -1.19 -15.85
N ILE A 223 -1.98 -0.17 -16.61
CA ILE A 223 -0.57 0.06 -16.90
C ILE A 223 -0.15 1.41 -16.37
N ARG A 224 1.02 1.45 -15.76
CA ARG A 224 1.68 2.65 -15.27
C ARG A 224 2.97 2.90 -16.04
N LYS A 225 2.99 3.92 -16.87
CA LYS A 225 4.23 4.39 -17.51
C LYS A 225 4.92 5.42 -16.60
N PRO A 226 6.26 5.42 -16.53
CA PRO A 226 7.01 6.45 -15.80
C PRO A 226 6.55 7.85 -16.19
N GLY A 227 6.26 8.69 -15.19
CA GLY A 227 5.77 10.06 -15.42
C GLY A 227 4.28 10.19 -15.77
N GLN A 228 3.58 9.08 -16.02
CA GLN A 228 2.13 9.13 -16.27
C GLN A 228 1.38 9.38 -14.97
N LYS A 229 0.50 10.40 -14.99
CA LYS A 229 -0.47 10.67 -13.95
C LYS A 229 -1.86 10.29 -14.46
N GLY A 230 -2.68 9.73 -13.58
CA GLY A 230 -4.08 9.44 -13.89
C GLY A 230 -4.34 7.97 -14.24
N THR A 231 -5.54 7.73 -14.68
CA THR A 231 -6.13 6.41 -14.88
C THR A 231 -5.77 5.81 -16.22
N SER A 232 -5.65 4.50 -16.24
CA SER A 232 -5.74 3.71 -17.45
C SER A 232 -7.18 3.24 -17.63
N TYR A 233 -7.71 3.40 -18.83
CA TYR A 233 -9.02 2.91 -19.24
C TYR A 233 -8.84 1.94 -20.39
N GLY A 234 -9.58 0.84 -20.39
CA GLY A 234 -9.48 -0.11 -21.48
C GLY A 234 -10.58 -1.18 -21.47
N PRO A 235 -10.78 -1.85 -22.60
CA PRO A 235 -11.88 -2.79 -22.82
C PRO A 235 -11.75 -4.07 -21.98
N GLY A 236 -10.59 -4.33 -21.39
CA GLY A 236 -10.38 -5.44 -20.47
C GLY A 236 -10.96 -5.21 -19.08
N SER A 237 -11.17 -3.95 -18.69
CA SER A 237 -11.78 -3.61 -17.39
C SER A 237 -13.23 -4.07 -17.34
N GLY A 238 -13.69 -4.54 -16.18
CA GLY A 238 -15.08 -4.97 -16.03
C GLY A 238 -15.36 -5.71 -14.73
N LEU A 239 -16.66 -6.03 -14.53
CA LEU A 239 -17.16 -6.84 -13.44
C LEU A 239 -17.42 -8.27 -13.94
N TYR A 240 -16.98 -9.23 -13.15
CA TYR A 240 -17.14 -10.66 -13.44
C TYR A 240 -17.80 -11.35 -12.26
N LYS A 241 -18.60 -12.39 -12.55
CA LYS A 241 -19.29 -13.22 -11.54
C LYS A 241 -18.99 -14.70 -11.80
N SER A 242 -18.70 -15.40 -10.73
CA SER A 242 -18.66 -16.86 -10.66
C SER A 242 -19.78 -17.38 -9.78
N THR A 243 -20.30 -18.58 -10.07
CA THR A 243 -21.29 -19.30 -9.25
C THR A 243 -20.81 -20.69 -8.84
N ASP A 244 -19.53 -20.98 -9.06
CA ASP A 244 -18.88 -22.27 -8.84
C ASP A 244 -17.56 -22.14 -8.08
N GLU A 245 -17.53 -21.29 -7.03
CA GLU A 245 -16.36 -21.04 -6.16
C GLU A 245 -15.16 -20.43 -6.92
N GLY A 246 -15.42 -19.65 -7.96
CA GLY A 246 -14.37 -19.00 -8.75
C GLY A 246 -13.70 -19.90 -9.76
N MET A 247 -14.28 -21.05 -10.13
CA MET A 247 -13.72 -21.93 -11.16
C MET A 247 -13.95 -21.40 -12.57
N THR A 248 -15.16 -20.89 -12.83
CA THR A 248 -15.53 -20.25 -14.11
C THR A 248 -16.17 -18.89 -13.87
N TRP A 249 -16.06 -18.00 -14.87
CA TRP A 249 -16.43 -16.59 -14.73
C TRP A 249 -17.22 -16.10 -15.93
N THR A 250 -18.25 -15.31 -15.66
CA THR A 250 -19.05 -14.60 -16.68
C THR A 250 -18.92 -13.11 -16.47
N GLN A 251 -18.62 -12.35 -17.53
CA GLN A 251 -18.59 -10.89 -17.47
C GLN A 251 -20.01 -10.34 -17.38
N ILE A 252 -20.24 -9.41 -16.46
CA ILE A 252 -21.49 -8.65 -16.34
C ILE A 252 -21.32 -7.35 -17.14
N THR A 253 -22.24 -7.13 -18.12
CA THR A 253 -22.21 -5.95 -18.99
C THR A 253 -23.60 -5.40 -19.22
N GLY A 254 -23.72 -4.12 -19.54
CA GLY A 254 -25.01 -3.49 -19.82
C GLY A 254 -25.93 -3.37 -18.62
N HIS A 255 -27.24 -3.40 -18.85
CA HIS A 255 -28.29 -3.42 -17.81
C HIS A 255 -28.14 -2.32 -16.74
N GLY A 256 -27.75 -1.11 -17.17
CA GLY A 256 -27.59 0.07 -16.31
C GLY A 256 -26.16 0.30 -15.79
N LEU A 257 -25.19 -0.56 -16.12
CA LEU A 257 -23.78 -0.28 -15.90
C LEU A 257 -23.23 0.76 -16.90
N PRO A 258 -22.16 1.49 -16.57
CA PRO A 258 -21.56 2.47 -17.48
C PRO A 258 -21.12 1.83 -18.80
N GLU A 259 -21.48 2.47 -19.90
CA GLU A 259 -20.99 2.10 -21.22
C GLU A 259 -19.56 2.57 -21.46
N GLY A 260 -18.83 1.84 -22.30
CA GLY A 260 -17.46 2.14 -22.72
C GLY A 260 -16.40 1.59 -21.77
N ASP A 261 -15.19 2.14 -21.89
CA ASP A 261 -14.03 1.67 -21.14
C ASP A 261 -14.05 2.13 -19.69
N TRP A 262 -13.88 1.20 -18.78
CA TRP A 262 -13.73 1.48 -17.36
C TRP A 262 -12.27 1.67 -16.96
N GLY A 263 -12.07 2.44 -15.89
CA GLY A 263 -10.87 2.44 -15.07
C GLY A 263 -10.97 1.37 -13.99
N ARG A 264 -10.42 1.68 -12.81
CA ARG A 264 -10.47 0.79 -11.65
C ARG A 264 -11.88 0.73 -11.07
N ALA A 265 -12.25 -0.45 -10.60
CA ALA A 265 -13.53 -0.67 -9.93
C ALA A 265 -13.36 -1.53 -8.67
N GLY A 266 -14.28 -1.38 -7.72
CA GLY A 266 -14.38 -2.20 -6.51
C GLY A 266 -15.81 -2.71 -6.33
N VAL A 267 -15.96 -3.90 -5.73
CA VAL A 267 -17.24 -4.59 -5.58
C VAL A 267 -17.46 -5.07 -4.15
N ALA A 268 -18.70 -4.94 -3.66
CA ALA A 268 -19.09 -5.50 -2.37
C ALA A 268 -20.49 -6.10 -2.44
N VAL A 269 -20.69 -7.27 -1.85
CA VAL A 269 -21.99 -7.93 -1.72
C VAL A 269 -22.51 -7.69 -0.30
N ALA A 270 -23.74 -7.22 -0.19
CA ALA A 270 -24.37 -6.94 1.09
C ALA A 270 -24.85 -8.23 1.77
N PRO A 271 -24.87 -8.26 3.11
CA PRO A 271 -25.42 -9.38 3.86
C PRO A 271 -26.95 -9.46 3.72
N GLY A 272 -27.49 -10.63 3.95
CA GLY A 272 -28.93 -10.87 3.84
C GLY A 272 -29.41 -10.97 2.40
N ASN A 273 -30.73 -11.15 2.21
CA ASN A 273 -31.40 -11.24 0.91
C ASN A 273 -30.72 -12.17 -0.11
N HIS A 274 -30.04 -13.22 0.34
CA HIS A 274 -29.35 -14.20 -0.51
C HIS A 274 -28.47 -13.57 -1.60
N GLY A 275 -27.63 -12.57 -1.21
CA GLY A 275 -26.70 -11.91 -2.12
C GLY A 275 -27.32 -11.03 -3.20
N GLN A 276 -28.62 -10.72 -3.09
CA GLN A 276 -29.30 -9.93 -4.13
C GLN A 276 -28.74 -8.52 -4.25
N ARG A 277 -28.33 -7.90 -3.14
CA ARG A 277 -27.78 -6.55 -3.18
C ARG A 277 -26.26 -6.57 -3.37
N VAL A 278 -25.85 -5.98 -4.48
CA VAL A 278 -24.45 -5.81 -4.84
C VAL A 278 -24.16 -4.32 -5.08
N TYR A 279 -23.07 -3.84 -4.53
CA TYR A 279 -22.57 -2.50 -4.76
C TYR A 279 -21.31 -2.55 -5.60
N LEU A 280 -21.18 -1.60 -6.52
CA LEU A 280 -20.04 -1.45 -7.41
C LEU A 280 -19.66 0.01 -7.47
N ILE A 281 -18.39 0.32 -7.24
CA ILE A 281 -17.82 1.65 -7.48
C ILE A 281 -16.93 1.57 -8.72
N VAL A 282 -17.15 2.46 -9.69
CA VAL A 282 -16.47 2.41 -11.00
C VAL A 282 -15.90 3.76 -11.35
N GLU A 283 -14.64 3.77 -11.75
CA GLU A 283 -14.07 4.90 -12.46
C GLU A 283 -14.36 4.73 -13.97
N ALA A 284 -15.00 5.72 -14.57
CA ALA A 284 -15.29 5.74 -16.02
C ALA A 284 -15.07 7.14 -16.61
N LYS A 285 -14.80 7.17 -17.90
CA LYS A 285 -14.65 8.43 -18.65
C LYS A 285 -15.94 9.26 -18.65
N GLU A 286 -15.83 10.54 -18.98
CA GLU A 286 -16.98 11.44 -19.18
C GLU A 286 -17.93 11.53 -17.98
N LYS A 287 -17.43 11.32 -16.75
CA LYS A 287 -18.22 11.29 -15.49
C LYS A 287 -19.33 10.22 -15.48
N LYS A 288 -19.25 9.21 -16.33
CA LYS A 288 -20.17 8.07 -16.33
C LYS A 288 -19.92 7.13 -15.15
N GLY A 289 -18.76 7.22 -14.51
CA GLY A 289 -18.43 6.48 -13.29
C GLY A 289 -19.25 6.93 -12.08
N GLY A 290 -19.05 6.27 -10.96
CA GLY A 290 -19.73 6.51 -9.69
C GLY A 290 -20.03 5.21 -8.98
N MET A 291 -20.95 5.27 -8.02
CA MET A 291 -21.43 4.11 -7.31
C MET A 291 -22.73 3.59 -7.94
N PHE A 292 -22.75 2.29 -8.20
CA PHE A 292 -23.91 1.55 -8.76
C PHE A 292 -24.39 0.52 -7.74
N ARG A 293 -25.67 0.24 -7.76
CA ARG A 293 -26.32 -0.76 -6.92
C ARG A 293 -27.20 -1.68 -7.77
N SER A 294 -27.09 -2.94 -7.50
CA SER A 294 -28.03 -3.98 -7.94
C SER A 294 -28.80 -4.50 -6.74
N ASP A 295 -30.08 -4.84 -6.91
CA ASP A 295 -30.91 -5.51 -5.91
C ASP A 295 -31.40 -6.90 -6.43
N ASP A 296 -30.78 -7.41 -7.51
CA ASP A 296 -31.11 -8.67 -8.20
C ASP A 296 -29.85 -9.49 -8.55
N ALA A 297 -28.90 -9.51 -7.61
CA ALA A 297 -27.65 -10.27 -7.72
C ALA A 297 -26.79 -9.94 -8.94
N GLY A 298 -26.81 -8.66 -9.37
CA GLY A 298 -26.01 -8.16 -10.47
C GLY A 298 -26.67 -8.28 -11.85
N THR A 299 -27.96 -8.59 -11.91
CA THR A 299 -28.70 -8.69 -13.17
C THR A 299 -29.00 -7.31 -13.75
N THR A 300 -29.49 -6.38 -12.91
CA THR A 300 -29.72 -4.98 -13.30
C THR A 300 -29.06 -4.02 -12.33
N TRP A 301 -28.71 -2.85 -12.81
CA TRP A 301 -27.94 -1.85 -12.08
C TRP A 301 -28.57 -0.46 -12.16
N LYS A 302 -28.48 0.28 -11.07
CA LYS A 302 -28.87 1.68 -11.02
C LYS A 302 -27.73 2.47 -10.38
N LYS A 303 -27.48 3.67 -10.87
CA LYS A 303 -26.57 4.61 -10.20
C LYS A 303 -27.19 4.95 -8.84
N ALA A 304 -26.44 4.69 -7.76
CA ALA A 304 -26.96 4.78 -6.41
C ALA A 304 -26.98 6.24 -5.90
N THR A 305 -26.03 7.08 -6.33
CA THR A 305 -25.93 8.48 -5.89
C THR A 305 -25.32 9.36 -6.98
N GLU A 306 -25.68 10.63 -6.97
CA GLU A 306 -25.06 11.67 -7.80
C GLU A 306 -23.94 12.45 -7.06
N ASP A 307 -23.63 12.05 -5.83
CA ASP A 307 -22.54 12.66 -5.05
C ASP A 307 -21.19 12.41 -5.72
N GLN A 308 -20.61 13.49 -6.27
CA GLN A 308 -19.34 13.42 -6.99
C GLN A 308 -18.14 13.03 -6.10
N ARG A 309 -18.29 13.08 -4.77
CA ARG A 309 -17.27 12.60 -3.83
C ARG A 309 -17.21 11.07 -3.79
N ILE A 310 -18.29 10.41 -4.21
CA ILE A 310 -18.46 8.95 -4.25
C ILE A 310 -18.27 8.49 -5.70
N SER A 311 -17.06 8.62 -6.17
CA SER A 311 -16.66 8.18 -7.51
C SER A 311 -15.41 7.32 -7.40
N GLY A 312 -15.34 6.28 -8.21
CA GLY A 312 -14.12 5.49 -8.34
C GLY A 312 -12.96 6.35 -8.85
N SER A 313 -11.77 6.00 -8.45
CA SER A 313 -10.53 6.54 -8.99
C SER A 313 -9.50 5.42 -9.12
N TRP A 314 -8.51 5.62 -9.95
CA TRP A 314 -7.42 4.65 -10.09
C TRP A 314 -6.69 4.33 -8.76
N TYR A 315 -6.80 5.23 -7.79
CA TYR A 315 -6.13 5.14 -6.50
C TYR A 315 -7.05 4.61 -5.41
N MET A 316 -8.32 5.01 -5.44
CA MET A 316 -9.32 4.70 -4.42
C MET A 316 -10.60 4.25 -5.11
N SER A 317 -10.78 2.94 -5.28
CA SER A 317 -11.99 2.32 -5.80
C SER A 317 -12.33 1.11 -4.98
N GLU A 318 -12.45 1.30 -3.65
CA GLU A 318 -12.89 0.27 -2.72
C GLU A 318 -14.22 0.64 -2.11
N ILE A 319 -15.02 -0.36 -1.79
CA ILE A 319 -16.34 -0.24 -1.18
C ILE A 319 -16.53 -1.37 -0.19
N PHE A 320 -17.11 -1.05 0.96
CA PHE A 320 -17.35 -2.02 2.03
C PHE A 320 -18.78 -1.88 2.53
N VAL A 321 -19.40 -3.00 2.85
CA VAL A 321 -20.75 -3.06 3.42
C VAL A 321 -20.66 -3.57 4.85
N ASP A 322 -21.47 -3.00 5.73
CA ASP A 322 -21.61 -3.49 7.10
C ASP A 322 -22.08 -4.96 7.08
N PRO A 323 -21.39 -5.87 7.77
CA PRO A 323 -21.68 -7.30 7.73
C PRO A 323 -23.05 -7.68 8.37
N LYS A 324 -23.74 -6.73 9.00
CA LYS A 324 -25.05 -6.92 9.64
C LYS A 324 -26.18 -6.08 9.03
N ASN A 325 -25.82 -5.05 8.23
CA ASN A 325 -26.80 -4.12 7.67
C ASN A 325 -26.48 -3.76 6.23
N ALA A 326 -27.27 -4.24 5.30
CA ALA A 326 -27.11 -4.02 3.86
C ALA A 326 -27.18 -2.54 3.44
N ASP A 327 -27.79 -1.67 4.24
CA ASP A 327 -27.95 -0.25 3.94
C ASP A 327 -26.77 0.62 4.44
N ILE A 328 -25.89 0.04 5.26
CA ILE A 328 -24.70 0.74 5.73
C ILE A 328 -23.51 0.44 4.83
N VAL A 329 -23.05 1.47 4.11
CA VAL A 329 -21.98 1.36 3.13
C VAL A 329 -20.87 2.35 3.48
N TYR A 330 -19.63 1.87 3.38
CA TYR A 330 -18.43 2.68 3.59
C TYR A 330 -17.65 2.80 2.28
N VAL A 331 -17.26 4.02 1.94
CA VAL A 331 -16.41 4.32 0.79
C VAL A 331 -15.18 5.09 1.26
N PRO A 332 -14.03 4.43 1.30
CA PRO A 332 -12.76 5.10 1.55
C PRO A 332 -12.35 5.92 0.31
N SER A 333 -11.94 7.16 0.57
CA SER A 333 -11.50 8.11 -0.44
C SER A 333 -10.57 9.14 0.25
N GLN A 334 -10.57 10.41 -0.16
CA GLN A 334 -9.88 11.47 0.61
C GLN A 334 -10.40 11.57 2.05
N ASN A 335 -11.68 11.26 2.26
CA ASN A 335 -12.29 11.05 3.57
C ASN A 335 -12.89 9.64 3.59
N LEU A 336 -13.16 9.11 4.79
CA LEU A 336 -14.03 7.96 4.92
C LEU A 336 -15.48 8.43 4.88
N TYR A 337 -16.21 8.02 3.86
CA TYR A 337 -17.64 8.29 3.72
C TYR A 337 -18.47 7.10 4.18
N ARG A 338 -19.62 7.38 4.82
CA ARG A 338 -20.59 6.37 5.23
C ARG A 338 -21.98 6.76 4.76
N SER A 339 -22.67 5.80 4.14
CA SER A 339 -24.11 5.83 3.90
C SER A 339 -24.83 5.00 4.96
N ASN A 340 -26.08 5.38 5.28
CA ASN A 340 -26.99 4.60 6.13
C ASN A 340 -28.31 4.29 5.40
N ASP A 341 -28.40 4.57 4.11
CA ASP A 341 -29.60 4.49 3.28
C ASP A 341 -29.40 3.72 1.96
N GLY A 342 -28.49 2.74 2.00
CA GLY A 342 -28.23 1.88 0.84
C GLY A 342 -27.49 2.61 -0.29
N GLY A 343 -26.67 3.60 0.04
CA GLY A 343 -25.81 4.28 -0.90
C GLY A 343 -26.43 5.51 -1.56
N HIS A 344 -27.60 5.98 -1.09
CA HIS A 344 -28.25 7.17 -1.66
C HIS A 344 -27.60 8.47 -1.18
N THR A 345 -27.32 8.57 0.12
CA THR A 345 -26.64 9.75 0.70
C THR A 345 -25.39 9.35 1.48
N PHE A 346 -24.41 10.24 1.52
CA PHE A 346 -23.13 10.00 2.19
C PHE A 346 -22.71 11.15 3.10
N ARG A 347 -22.22 10.80 4.27
CA ARG A 347 -21.55 11.74 5.18
C ARG A 347 -20.10 11.31 5.42
N ALA A 348 -19.18 12.27 5.51
CA ALA A 348 -17.84 11.99 5.96
C ALA A 348 -17.87 11.71 7.47
N ILE A 349 -17.35 10.57 7.89
CA ILE A 349 -17.23 10.19 9.32
C ILE A 349 -15.81 10.33 9.84
N LYS A 350 -14.82 10.39 8.95
CA LYS A 350 -13.43 10.69 9.27
C LYS A 350 -12.76 11.37 8.09
N GLY A 351 -11.88 12.34 8.37
CA GLY A 351 -11.18 13.13 7.36
C GLY A 351 -10.24 14.14 8.02
N ALA A 352 -9.67 15.05 7.24
CA ALA A 352 -8.74 16.06 7.72
C ALA A 352 -9.37 16.93 8.87
N PRO A 353 -8.64 17.21 9.96
CA PRO A 353 -7.21 16.93 10.18
C PRO A 353 -6.89 15.49 10.64
N GLY A 354 -7.88 14.62 10.73
CA GLY A 354 -7.79 13.25 11.22
C GLY A 354 -7.37 12.22 10.15
N GLY A 355 -6.54 12.60 9.19
CA GLY A 355 -6.05 11.76 8.09
C GLY A 355 -6.62 12.17 6.73
N ASP A 356 -5.98 11.72 5.69
CA ASP A 356 -6.42 11.79 4.29
C ASP A 356 -5.99 10.54 3.53
N ASP A 357 -6.59 10.32 2.36
CA ASP A 357 -6.33 9.17 1.50
C ASP A 357 -6.54 7.84 2.25
N TYR A 358 -7.82 7.52 2.50
CA TYR A 358 -8.27 6.27 3.12
C TYR A 358 -8.26 5.15 2.07
N HIS A 359 -7.70 3.98 2.43
CA HIS A 359 -7.49 2.87 1.49
C HIS A 359 -8.39 1.68 1.76
N THR A 360 -8.58 1.32 3.03
CA THR A 360 -9.26 0.08 3.36
C THR A 360 -10.03 0.18 4.68
N VAL A 361 -11.07 -0.64 4.79
CA VAL A 361 -11.93 -0.73 5.98
C VAL A 361 -12.10 -2.20 6.34
N TRP A 362 -11.90 -2.55 7.60
CA TRP A 362 -12.35 -3.80 8.19
C TRP A 362 -13.44 -3.50 9.21
N ILE A 363 -14.54 -4.26 9.17
CA ILE A 363 -15.66 -4.16 10.08
C ILE A 363 -15.84 -5.52 10.74
N ASP A 364 -15.94 -5.55 12.07
CA ASP A 364 -16.15 -6.79 12.78
C ASP A 364 -17.51 -7.41 12.46
N PRO A 365 -17.56 -8.63 11.90
CA PRO A 365 -18.81 -9.30 11.57
C PRO A 365 -19.62 -9.67 12.83
N THR A 366 -19.01 -9.71 14.01
CA THR A 366 -19.70 -9.95 15.27
C THR A 366 -20.18 -8.67 15.94
N ASN A 367 -19.57 -7.53 15.66
CA ASN A 367 -19.91 -6.22 16.22
C ASN A 367 -19.53 -5.07 15.29
N SER A 368 -20.47 -4.58 14.48
CA SER A 368 -20.24 -3.50 13.51
C SER A 368 -19.80 -2.15 14.11
N GLN A 369 -19.82 -2.00 15.44
CA GLN A 369 -19.24 -0.84 16.10
C GLN A 369 -17.69 -0.86 16.09
N ARG A 370 -17.10 -2.04 15.86
CA ARG A 370 -15.66 -2.19 15.73
C ARG A 370 -15.23 -2.07 14.28
N ILE A 371 -14.47 -1.03 14.02
CA ILE A 371 -14.00 -0.69 12.67
C ILE A 371 -12.51 -0.44 12.73
N MET A 372 -11.77 -0.95 11.77
CA MET A 372 -10.37 -0.61 11.56
C MET A 372 -10.16 -0.02 10.18
N LEU A 373 -9.34 1.01 10.08
CA LEU A 373 -9.03 1.73 8.85
C LEU A 373 -7.54 1.68 8.56
N GLY A 374 -7.21 1.57 7.27
CA GLY A 374 -5.88 1.84 6.74
C GLY A 374 -5.89 3.13 5.92
N VAL A 375 -4.97 4.04 6.22
CA VAL A 375 -4.86 5.34 5.58
C VAL A 375 -3.39 5.71 5.30
N ASP A 376 -3.13 6.81 4.59
CA ASP A 376 -1.75 7.29 4.34
C ASP A 376 -0.96 7.59 5.63
N GLN A 377 -1.64 7.81 6.77
CA GLN A 377 -1.02 8.16 8.05
C GLN A 377 -0.99 7.00 9.04
N GLY A 378 -1.37 5.79 8.65
CA GLY A 378 -1.33 4.60 9.49
C GLY A 378 -2.64 3.82 9.59
N ALA A 379 -2.72 2.96 10.60
CA ALA A 379 -3.95 2.24 10.95
C ALA A 379 -4.62 2.88 12.17
N THR A 380 -5.96 2.88 12.20
CA THR A 380 -6.73 3.41 13.32
C THR A 380 -7.96 2.55 13.59
N ILE A 381 -8.31 2.40 14.86
CA ILE A 381 -9.38 1.53 15.35
C ILE A 381 -10.46 2.38 16.01
N SER A 382 -11.72 2.09 15.69
CA SER A 382 -12.89 2.58 16.42
C SER A 382 -13.61 1.42 17.09
N LEU A 383 -14.11 1.63 18.29
CA LEU A 383 -14.94 0.68 19.04
C LEU A 383 -16.40 1.13 19.17
N ASN A 384 -16.74 2.28 18.61
CA ASN A 384 -18.03 2.95 18.74
C ASN A 384 -18.58 3.47 17.41
N GLY A 385 -18.41 2.68 16.32
CA GLY A 385 -18.97 2.98 15.02
C GLY A 385 -18.40 4.19 14.30
N GLY A 386 -17.19 4.63 14.67
CA GLY A 386 -16.51 5.76 14.06
C GLY A 386 -16.69 7.09 14.78
N GLU A 387 -17.27 7.12 16.01
CA GLU A 387 -17.38 8.33 16.82
C GLU A 387 -16.03 8.76 17.39
N SER A 388 -15.18 7.80 17.75
CA SER A 388 -13.81 8.04 18.19
C SER A 388 -12.85 7.01 17.61
N TRP A 389 -11.56 7.36 17.53
CA TRP A 389 -10.53 6.57 16.86
C TRP A 389 -9.25 6.52 17.69
N SER A 390 -8.55 5.38 17.64
CA SER A 390 -7.21 5.24 18.20
C SER A 390 -6.19 6.14 17.49
N THR A 391 -5.03 6.31 18.13
CA THR A 391 -3.91 7.05 17.54
C THR A 391 -3.12 6.16 16.57
N TRP A 392 -2.43 6.78 15.62
CA TRP A 392 -1.38 6.17 14.78
C TRP A 392 0.03 6.68 15.13
N TYR A 393 0.18 7.45 16.22
CA TYR A 393 1.48 7.95 16.68
C TYR A 393 2.28 6.93 17.49
N ASN A 394 1.89 5.67 17.47
CA ASN A 394 2.55 4.52 18.08
C ASN A 394 2.95 3.45 17.05
N GLN A 395 2.92 3.78 15.76
CA GLN A 395 3.23 2.89 14.64
C GLN A 395 4.46 3.40 13.90
N PRO A 396 5.64 2.80 14.06
CA PRO A 396 6.89 3.33 13.49
C PRO A 396 7.10 2.86 12.04
N THR A 397 6.10 3.05 11.18
CA THR A 397 6.10 2.63 9.77
C THR A 397 6.12 3.80 8.80
N GLY A 398 6.66 4.95 9.21
CA GLY A 398 6.76 6.13 8.35
C GLY A 398 7.56 5.84 7.08
N GLU A 399 6.95 6.06 5.93
CA GLU A 399 7.59 5.89 4.62
C GLU A 399 8.43 7.13 4.30
N PHE A 400 9.75 6.98 4.29
CA PHE A 400 10.67 8.03 3.94
C PHE A 400 11.18 7.86 2.51
N TYR A 401 11.02 8.89 1.68
CA TYR A 401 11.57 8.86 0.33
C TYR A 401 13.09 8.84 0.31
N ARG A 402 13.73 9.51 1.25
CA ARG A 402 15.18 9.54 1.43
C ARG A 402 15.56 10.00 2.82
N VAL A 403 16.78 9.69 3.22
CA VAL A 403 17.35 10.06 4.52
C VAL A 403 18.70 10.74 4.32
N ALA A 404 18.95 11.79 5.09
CA ALA A 404 20.24 12.48 5.17
C ALA A 404 20.58 12.78 6.63
N THR A 405 21.86 12.88 6.94
CA THR A 405 22.36 13.29 8.26
C THR A 405 23.19 14.55 8.16
N ASP A 406 23.32 15.29 9.25
CA ASP A 406 24.28 16.39 9.35
C ASP A 406 25.55 15.97 10.12
N HIS A 407 26.50 16.90 10.28
CA HIS A 407 27.79 16.64 10.92
C HIS A 407 27.85 17.03 12.41
N ARG A 408 26.70 17.35 13.02
CA ARG A 408 26.65 17.67 14.46
C ARG A 408 26.85 16.42 15.31
N PHE A 409 27.27 16.61 16.55
CA PHE A 409 27.25 15.56 17.55
C PHE A 409 26.34 16.00 18.74
N PRO A 410 25.30 15.26 19.06
CA PRO A 410 24.72 14.17 18.27
C PRO A 410 24.19 14.67 16.92
N TYR A 411 24.30 13.86 15.87
CA TYR A 411 23.83 14.23 14.54
C TYR A 411 22.31 14.21 14.45
N TRP A 412 21.77 14.95 13.48
CA TRP A 412 20.36 14.93 13.17
C TRP A 412 20.09 14.11 11.91
N VAL A 413 18.92 13.46 11.88
CA VAL A 413 18.44 12.72 10.73
C VAL A 413 17.29 13.51 10.09
N TYR A 414 17.30 13.64 8.78
CA TYR A 414 16.35 14.41 7.98
C TYR A 414 15.77 13.51 6.89
N GLY A 415 14.46 13.62 6.63
CA GLY A 415 13.84 12.90 5.54
C GLY A 415 12.45 13.44 5.20
N PRO A 416 12.08 13.51 3.89
CA PRO A 416 10.72 13.75 3.47
C PRO A 416 9.90 12.46 3.64
N GLN A 417 8.78 12.56 4.36
CA GLN A 417 7.86 11.46 4.59
C GLN A 417 6.64 11.53 3.66
N GLN A 418 6.19 10.37 3.17
CA GLN A 418 4.96 10.21 2.39
C GLN A 418 3.71 10.60 3.22
N GLY A 419 2.65 11.06 2.55
CA GLY A 419 1.35 11.28 3.18
C GLY A 419 1.23 12.52 4.05
N GLN A 420 2.26 13.37 4.11
CA GLN A 420 2.31 14.57 4.94
C GLN A 420 1.84 15.81 4.17
N ARG A 421 0.54 15.93 3.88
CA ARG A 421 -0.05 17.18 3.39
C ARG A 421 -0.43 18.08 4.56
N ASN A 422 0.45 18.98 4.98
CA ASN A 422 0.06 20.12 5.80
C ASN A 422 -0.70 21.13 4.93
N ARG A 423 -2.01 20.97 4.75
CA ARG A 423 -2.89 22.05 4.38
C ARG A 423 -3.12 22.91 5.63
N GLY A 424 -2.26 23.93 5.81
CA GLY A 424 -2.57 25.20 6.42
C GLY A 424 -3.33 25.32 7.74
N ASN A 425 -3.50 24.29 8.54
CA ASN A 425 -4.00 24.45 9.90
C ASN A 425 -2.83 24.52 10.87
N ARG A 426 -2.67 25.68 11.49
CA ARG A 426 -1.83 25.87 12.68
C ARG A 426 -2.33 24.88 13.74
N GLU A 427 -1.66 23.74 13.92
CA GLU A 427 -1.84 22.98 15.15
C GLU A 427 -1.48 23.88 16.33
N PRO A 428 -2.31 23.95 17.38
CA PRO A 428 -1.97 24.73 18.55
C PRO A 428 -0.67 24.18 19.14
N ARG A 429 0.28 25.09 19.31
CA ARG A 429 1.52 24.82 20.04
C ARG A 429 1.17 24.36 21.44
N LYS A 430 1.20 23.05 21.71
CA LYS A 430 1.46 22.47 23.04
C LYS A 430 1.17 20.97 23.03
N GLN A 431 2.17 20.19 22.68
CA GLN A 431 2.42 18.93 23.38
C GLN A 431 3.94 18.78 23.50
N ARG A 432 4.45 19.18 24.65
CA ARG A 432 5.71 18.68 25.16
C ARG A 432 5.48 17.20 25.46
N THR A 433 5.97 16.33 24.61
CA THR A 433 6.20 14.94 25.02
C THR A 433 7.54 14.92 25.72
N ASP A 434 7.57 14.48 26.96
CA ASP A 434 8.74 14.42 27.85
C ASP A 434 9.81 13.39 27.41
N HIS A 435 9.82 12.95 26.18
CA HIS A 435 10.79 12.04 25.61
C HIS A 435 11.55 12.71 24.45
N GLY A 436 12.34 13.69 24.75
CA GLY A 436 13.53 14.19 24.04
C GLY A 436 13.54 14.30 22.50
N ALA A 437 12.51 13.89 21.78
CA ALA A 437 12.39 14.03 20.33
C ALA A 437 11.47 15.21 19.99
N ARG A 438 12.04 16.26 19.37
CA ARG A 438 11.25 17.35 18.79
C ARG A 438 11.00 17.04 17.31
N LEU A 439 9.76 16.80 16.95
CA LEU A 439 9.27 16.78 15.57
C LEU A 439 9.02 18.22 15.11
N VAL A 440 9.73 18.66 14.07
CA VAL A 440 9.44 19.91 13.38
C VAL A 440 8.93 19.55 11.97
N SER A 441 7.65 19.82 11.74
CA SER A 441 7.01 19.60 10.44
C SER A 441 7.17 20.83 9.54
N SER A 442 7.63 20.65 8.30
CA SER A 442 7.66 21.67 7.28
C SER A 442 6.95 21.21 6.01
N ARG A 443 6.36 22.16 5.27
CA ARG A 443 5.77 21.90 3.96
C ARG A 443 6.84 21.41 2.99
N ALA A 444 6.95 20.12 2.76
CA ALA A 444 7.79 19.57 1.72
C ALA A 444 6.95 19.34 0.44
N ARG A 445 7.38 19.91 -0.67
CA ARG A 445 6.94 19.43 -1.98
C ARG A 445 7.52 18.02 -2.17
N ARG A 446 6.69 17.05 -2.48
CA ARG A 446 7.07 15.68 -2.85
C ARG A 446 8.24 15.75 -3.82
N LYS A 447 9.49 15.43 -3.46
CA LYS A 447 10.65 15.20 -4.36
C LYS A 447 11.91 16.04 -4.17
N ARG A 448 12.17 16.75 -3.10
CA ARG A 448 13.51 17.33 -2.90
C ARG A 448 14.23 16.68 -1.73
N VAL A 449 15.32 16.03 -2.07
CA VAL A 449 16.29 15.48 -1.12
C VAL A 449 17.43 16.46 -1.01
N TYR A 450 17.88 16.67 0.19
CA TYR A 450 19.12 17.38 0.46
C TYR A 450 20.26 16.40 0.73
N ASP A 451 21.31 16.47 -0.05
CA ASP A 451 22.59 15.83 0.27
C ASP A 451 23.33 16.76 1.24
N SER A 452 23.69 16.25 2.42
CA SER A 452 24.43 16.98 3.43
C SER A 452 25.81 17.47 2.93
N ARG A 453 26.31 16.88 1.84
CA ARG A 453 27.56 17.29 1.19
C ARG A 453 27.44 18.60 0.40
N SER A 454 26.22 19.03 0.02
CA SER A 454 26.02 20.28 -0.69
C SER A 454 25.86 21.51 0.21
N VAL A 455 25.90 21.33 1.51
CA VAL A 455 25.76 22.40 2.52
C VAL A 455 27.11 22.66 3.17
N GLY A 456 28.10 23.09 2.37
CA GLY A 456 29.33 23.66 2.88
C GLY A 456 29.15 25.11 3.34
N PRO A 457 30.00 25.63 4.22
CA PRO A 457 29.99 27.05 4.55
C PRO A 457 30.34 27.83 3.27
N GLY A 458 29.35 28.47 2.66
CA GLY A 458 29.54 29.25 1.44
C GLY A 458 28.54 29.00 0.31
N CYS A 459 27.57 28.07 0.45
CA CYS A 459 26.56 27.87 -0.58
C CYS A 459 25.57 29.08 -0.60
N GLY A 460 25.81 29.99 -1.55
CA GLY A 460 25.02 31.20 -1.74
C GLY A 460 23.56 30.88 -2.11
N VAL A 461 22.65 31.52 -1.45
CA VAL A 461 21.22 31.49 -1.76
C VAL A 461 21.02 32.14 -3.12
N GLN A 462 20.56 31.40 -4.13
CA GLN A 462 20.01 32.02 -5.34
C GLN A 462 18.81 32.88 -4.95
N ARG A 463 18.96 34.19 -5.15
CA ARG A 463 17.88 35.16 -4.98
C ARG A 463 16.80 34.92 -6.03
N GLY A 464 15.64 34.44 -5.59
CA GLY A 464 14.51 34.24 -6.47
C GLY A 464 13.35 33.47 -5.85
N ALA A 465 12.86 33.84 -4.65
CA ALA A 465 11.57 33.41 -4.17
C ALA A 465 10.98 34.45 -3.22
N ARG A 466 9.79 34.90 -3.54
CA ARG A 466 8.98 35.86 -2.78
C ARG A 466 8.87 35.44 -1.30
N ARG A 467 9.01 36.45 -0.44
CA ARG A 467 8.79 36.36 1.01
C ARG A 467 7.38 35.84 1.32
N GLU A 468 7.29 34.69 1.96
CA GLU A 468 6.18 34.42 2.87
C GLU A 468 6.74 34.27 4.29
N ARG A 469 6.21 35.09 5.18
CA ARG A 469 6.59 35.19 6.58
C ARG A 469 6.13 33.95 7.35
N GLY A 470 6.97 33.46 8.24
CA GLY A 470 6.49 32.74 9.41
C GLY A 470 7.04 31.34 9.61
N ALA A 471 8.28 31.21 10.02
CA ALA A 471 8.73 30.12 10.86
C ALA A 471 9.62 30.70 11.95
N ILE A 472 9.16 30.65 13.17
CA ILE A 472 9.97 31.02 14.34
C ILE A 472 10.83 29.81 14.68
N VAL A 473 12.11 29.96 14.52
CA VAL A 473 13.12 29.02 15.00
C VAL A 473 13.79 29.69 16.19
N GLU A 474 13.68 29.08 17.36
CA GLU A 474 14.49 29.46 18.50
C GLU A 474 15.95 29.10 18.23
N ASN A 475 16.77 30.11 18.27
CA ASN A 475 18.21 30.19 18.51
C ASN A 475 19.07 28.95 18.21
N ASP A 476 19.35 28.66 16.95
CA ASP A 476 20.61 28.05 16.59
C ASP A 476 20.85 28.13 15.08
N GLY A 477 21.40 29.22 14.64
CA GLY A 477 22.11 29.35 13.39
C GLY A 477 21.34 29.19 12.07
N ALA A 478 21.85 29.77 11.01
CA ALA A 478 21.27 29.81 9.66
C ALA A 478 21.00 28.42 9.02
N SER A 479 21.67 27.36 9.46
CA SER A 479 21.52 26.01 8.93
C SER A 479 20.19 25.35 9.29
N ALA A 480 19.69 25.52 10.52
CA ALA A 480 18.43 24.95 10.95
C ALA A 480 17.21 25.53 10.20
N ARG A 481 17.27 26.79 9.79
CA ARG A 481 16.19 27.44 9.02
C ARG A 481 16.08 26.88 7.59
N HIS A 482 17.18 26.44 7.03
CA HIS A 482 17.22 25.93 5.66
C HIS A 482 16.63 24.52 5.57
N PHE A 483 16.92 23.68 6.54
CA PHE A 483 16.41 22.30 6.62
C PHE A 483 14.92 22.21 6.99
N ALA A 484 14.40 23.18 7.75
CA ALA A 484 12.98 23.26 8.09
C ALA A 484 12.02 23.36 6.87
N ARG A 485 12.55 23.66 5.68
CA ARG A 485 11.77 23.71 4.42
C ARG A 485 11.70 22.39 3.66
N CYS A 486 12.48 21.39 4.05
CA CYS A 486 12.74 20.21 3.22
C CYS A 486 12.22 18.89 3.80
N GLY A 487 11.71 18.84 5.01
CA GLY A 487 11.24 17.59 5.62
C GLY A 487 11.16 17.63 7.14
N PHE A 488 11.09 16.46 7.75
CA PHE A 488 11.08 16.31 9.20
C PHE A 488 12.48 16.32 9.78
N LEU A 489 12.63 17.01 10.90
CA LEU A 489 13.87 17.08 11.67
C LEU A 489 13.79 16.17 12.90
N TRP A 490 14.76 15.32 13.07
CA TRP A 490 14.91 14.47 14.24
C TRP A 490 16.19 14.78 14.99
N LYS A 491 16.14 14.78 16.30
CA LYS A 491 17.32 14.80 17.15
C LYS A 491 17.51 13.41 17.76
N GLN A 492 18.62 12.79 17.50
CA GLN A 492 18.99 11.57 18.18
C GLN A 492 19.41 11.87 19.60
N ILE A 493 18.86 11.15 20.58
CA ILE A 493 19.32 11.19 21.96
C ILE A 493 20.61 10.37 22.03
N PRO A 494 21.69 10.89 22.64
CA PRO A 494 22.87 10.07 22.88
C PRO A 494 22.51 8.90 23.79
N VAL A 495 23.04 7.73 23.48
CA VAL A 495 22.98 6.56 24.36
C VAL A 495 24.01 6.73 25.46
#